data_83bec242bc67182f17b33f25783d359a
#
_entry.id   83bec242bc67182f17b33f25783d359a
#
_cell.length_a   1.000
_cell.length_b   1.000
_cell.length_c   1.000
_cell.angle_alpha   90.00
_cell.angle_beta   90.00
_cell.angle_gamma   90.00
#
_symmetry.space_group_name_H-M   'P 1'
#
loop_
_entity.id
_entity.type
_entity.pdbx_description
1 polymer ?
#
loop_
_entity_poly.entity_id
_entity_poly.type
_entity_poly.pdbx_seq_one_letter_code
_entity_poly.pdbx_strand_id
1 'polypeptide(L)'
;MNLKDNINSKISLIIGITFAVFIDLILSKLMANWSYSWLPVQASKAAPYVDNLFAFETGIGTFIFLGCSGVIGWVLLFNRAPKYDESYGEPIEGNVKLEIVWTLVPLFLVIAIAIYSTKVNTTLQNLGEKTKYDSQKELPTYLDNNEASAGRFIDVISRQWSWEFKYPEGFSSSELHIPINEKVYFRLISKDVIHGFYIPAFRLKQDIIPGSIISYSLTPTRKGIYRLRDSMFSGAYFSQNQTNVIVESKDAYQEWINKTVKKVQVDGLNQAGFLYKKRLEKGDKGWATIPPAPPPLVNDPGDPDSPHEG
;
A
#
# COMPACT_ATOMS: atom_id res chain seq x y z
N MET A 1 -7.73 58.94 9.09
CA MET A 1 -7.77 57.57 9.61
C MET A 1 -6.80 57.48 10.79
N ASN A 2 -7.33 57.31 11.99
CA ASN A 2 -6.53 57.40 13.25
C ASN A 2 -5.50 56.25 13.34
N LEU A 3 -4.30 56.53 13.84
CA LEU A 3 -3.25 55.51 14.02
C LEU A 3 -3.72 54.31 14.88
N LYS A 4 -4.61 54.59 15.87
CA LYS A 4 -5.26 53.55 16.70
C LYS A 4 -6.19 52.62 15.90
N ASP A 5 -6.92 53.13 14.92
CA ASP A 5 -7.86 52.33 14.09
C ASP A 5 -7.09 51.37 13.16
N ASN A 6 -5.93 51.81 12.66
CA ASN A 6 -5.05 50.99 11.81
C ASN A 6 -4.37 49.88 12.63
N ILE A 7 -3.95 50.16 13.86
CA ILE A 7 -3.35 49.16 14.75
C ILE A 7 -4.38 48.10 15.17
N ASN A 8 -5.59 48.52 15.57
CA ASN A 8 -6.66 47.60 15.95
C ASN A 8 -7.11 46.70 14.77
N SER A 9 -7.19 47.22 13.55
CA SER A 9 -7.49 46.44 12.37
C SER A 9 -6.43 45.38 12.06
N LYS A 10 -5.14 45.74 12.20
CA LYS A 10 -4.04 44.77 12.01
C LYS A 10 -4.03 43.67 13.08
N ILE A 11 -4.28 44.03 14.34
CA ILE A 11 -4.36 43.08 15.45
C ILE A 11 -5.53 42.10 15.21
N SER A 12 -6.71 42.60 14.84
CA SER A 12 -7.89 41.78 14.53
C SER A 12 -7.62 40.81 13.40
N LEU A 13 -6.94 41.25 12.34
CA LEU A 13 -6.56 40.41 11.22
C LEU A 13 -5.58 39.29 11.65
N ILE A 14 -4.55 39.61 12.44
CA ILE A 14 -3.60 38.62 12.94
C ILE A 14 -4.31 37.57 13.82
N ILE A 15 -5.19 38.03 14.72
CA ILE A 15 -5.99 37.11 15.56
C ILE A 15 -6.85 36.20 14.72
N GLY A 16 -7.53 36.73 13.69
CA GLY A 16 -8.37 35.96 12.76
C GLY A 16 -7.58 34.90 11.99
N ILE A 17 -6.41 35.26 11.45
CA ILE A 17 -5.54 34.33 10.75
C ILE A 17 -5.01 33.23 11.72
N THR A 18 -4.55 33.64 12.92
CA THR A 18 -4.06 32.68 13.93
C THR A 18 -5.15 31.69 14.34
N PHE A 19 -6.38 32.17 14.52
CA PHE A 19 -7.53 31.33 14.83
C PHE A 19 -7.88 30.37 13.69
N ALA A 20 -7.87 30.85 12.44
CA ALA A 20 -8.08 30.01 11.25
C ALA A 20 -7.02 28.90 11.12
N VAL A 21 -5.74 29.25 11.29
CA VAL A 21 -4.64 28.28 11.26
C VAL A 21 -4.79 27.25 12.39
N PHE A 22 -5.21 27.68 13.57
CA PHE A 22 -5.44 26.78 14.71
C PHE A 22 -6.56 25.77 14.42
N ILE A 23 -7.68 26.23 13.85
CA ILE A 23 -8.77 25.34 13.41
C ILE A 23 -8.28 24.37 12.33
N ASP A 24 -7.54 24.85 11.35
CA ASP A 24 -6.99 24.03 10.28
C ASP A 24 -6.07 22.93 10.84
N LEU A 25 -5.20 23.24 11.78
CA LEU A 25 -4.36 22.24 12.46
C LEU A 25 -5.18 21.18 13.20
N ILE A 26 -6.28 21.57 13.86
CA ILE A 26 -7.18 20.61 14.51
C ILE A 26 -7.84 19.70 13.49
N LEU A 27 -8.40 20.25 12.42
CA LEU A 27 -9.08 19.48 11.37
C LEU A 27 -8.09 18.53 10.66
N SER A 28 -6.88 19.00 10.39
CA SER A 28 -5.80 18.21 9.79
C SER A 28 -5.40 17.03 10.68
N LYS A 29 -5.30 17.25 12.00
CA LYS A 29 -5.04 16.17 12.95
C LYS A 29 -6.20 15.17 13.04
N LEU A 30 -7.44 15.63 13.03
CA LEU A 30 -8.62 14.76 13.01
C LEU A 30 -8.64 13.91 11.71
N MET A 31 -8.34 14.50 10.56
CA MET A 31 -8.27 13.80 9.30
C MET A 31 -7.13 12.77 9.29
N ALA A 32 -5.94 13.11 9.80
CA ALA A 32 -4.84 12.18 9.97
C ALA A 32 -5.22 10.97 10.84
N ASN A 33 -5.93 11.19 11.93
CA ASN A 33 -6.43 10.12 12.79
C ASN A 33 -7.51 9.28 12.10
N TRP A 34 -8.39 9.91 11.34
CA TRP A 34 -9.45 9.20 10.61
C TRP A 34 -8.89 8.37 9.46
N SER A 35 -7.79 8.76 8.86
CA SER A 35 -7.17 8.05 7.74
C SER A 35 -6.78 6.60 8.05
N TYR A 36 -6.54 6.25 9.32
CA TYR A 36 -6.31 4.86 9.71
C TYR A 36 -7.51 3.93 9.41
N SER A 37 -8.73 4.47 9.44
CA SER A 37 -9.93 3.69 9.13
C SER A 37 -10.11 3.40 7.63
N TRP A 38 -9.35 4.05 6.76
CA TRP A 38 -9.38 3.82 5.31
C TRP A 38 -8.52 2.64 4.88
N LEU A 39 -7.64 2.20 5.76
CA LEU A 39 -6.66 1.18 5.48
C LEU A 39 -7.14 -0.18 5.99
N PRO A 40 -6.76 -1.28 5.33
CA PRO A 40 -7.03 -2.62 5.81
C PRO A 40 -6.47 -2.86 7.22
N VAL A 41 -6.92 -3.89 7.90
CA VAL A 41 -6.37 -4.30 9.19
C VAL A 41 -4.85 -4.48 9.11
N GLN A 42 -4.15 -4.11 10.18
CA GLN A 42 -2.71 -4.29 10.30
C GLN A 42 -2.41 -5.73 10.67
N ALA A 43 -1.76 -6.47 9.79
CA ALA A 43 -1.47 -7.89 9.99
C ALA A 43 0.01 -8.25 9.81
N SER A 44 0.90 -7.26 9.70
CA SER A 44 2.36 -7.45 9.66
C SER A 44 3.08 -6.47 10.57
N LYS A 45 4.35 -6.75 10.88
CA LYS A 45 5.20 -5.82 11.63
C LYS A 45 5.45 -4.49 10.90
N ALA A 46 5.39 -4.50 9.57
CA ALA A 46 5.57 -3.30 8.73
C ALA A 46 4.35 -2.39 8.75
N ALA A 47 3.14 -2.95 8.83
CA ALA A 47 1.89 -2.22 8.64
C ALA A 47 1.78 -0.95 9.51
N PRO A 48 2.10 -0.93 10.81
CA PRO A 48 2.00 0.29 11.61
C PRO A 48 2.91 1.42 11.13
N TYR A 49 4.10 1.12 10.62
CA TYR A 49 5.04 2.14 10.14
C TYR A 49 4.56 2.79 8.85
N VAL A 50 4.01 1.99 7.94
CA VAL A 50 3.42 2.48 6.68
C VAL A 50 2.18 3.33 6.98
N ASP A 51 1.31 2.87 7.86
CA ASP A 51 0.08 3.57 8.23
C ASP A 51 0.37 4.91 8.95
N ASN A 52 1.37 4.93 9.81
CA ASN A 52 1.80 6.18 10.47
C ASN A 52 2.34 7.19 9.46
N LEU A 53 3.11 6.73 8.46
CA LEU A 53 3.58 7.61 7.39
C LEU A 53 2.39 8.14 6.56
N PHE A 54 1.47 7.27 6.18
CA PHE A 54 0.25 7.65 5.46
C PHE A 54 -0.60 8.67 6.22
N ALA A 55 -0.80 8.45 7.53
CA ALA A 55 -1.55 9.39 8.38
C ALA A 55 -0.85 10.75 8.50
N PHE A 56 0.47 10.76 8.61
CA PHE A 56 1.27 11.99 8.62
C PHE A 56 1.13 12.76 7.30
N GLU A 57 1.26 12.09 6.17
CA GLU A 57 1.11 12.72 4.85
C GLU A 57 -0.33 13.20 4.61
N THR A 58 -1.33 12.44 5.05
CA THR A 58 -2.75 12.85 5.01
C THR A 58 -2.99 14.11 5.83
N GLY A 59 -2.40 14.22 7.01
CA GLY A 59 -2.50 15.42 7.84
C GLY A 59 -1.92 16.66 7.15
N ILE A 60 -0.72 16.54 6.59
CA ILE A 60 -0.08 17.64 5.83
C ILE A 60 -0.91 18.02 4.61
N GLY A 61 -1.35 17.02 3.81
CA GLY A 61 -2.17 17.26 2.64
C GLY A 61 -3.49 17.98 2.98
N THR A 62 -4.12 17.60 4.08
CA THR A 62 -5.34 18.25 4.57
C THR A 62 -5.07 19.71 4.97
N PHE A 63 -3.99 19.97 5.70
CA PHE A 63 -3.60 21.32 6.09
C PHE A 63 -3.40 22.23 4.87
N ILE A 64 -2.66 21.77 3.88
CA ILE A 64 -2.44 22.52 2.65
C ILE A 64 -3.76 22.74 1.90
N PHE A 65 -4.57 21.70 1.75
CA PHE A 65 -5.85 21.76 1.04
C PHE A 65 -6.82 22.72 1.69
N LEU A 66 -7.02 22.65 3.00
CA LEU A 66 -7.93 23.54 3.71
C LEU A 66 -7.41 24.98 3.74
N GLY A 67 -6.12 25.18 3.93
CA GLY A 67 -5.48 26.49 3.89
C GLY A 67 -5.69 27.18 2.51
N CYS A 68 -5.36 26.50 1.43
CA CYS A 68 -5.55 27.01 0.07
C CYS A 68 -7.05 27.26 -0.25
N SER A 69 -7.91 26.30 0.08
CA SER A 69 -9.36 26.41 -0.13
C SER A 69 -9.98 27.53 0.71
N GLY A 70 -9.49 27.71 1.93
CA GLY A 70 -9.92 28.80 2.82
C GLY A 70 -9.58 30.17 2.25
N VAL A 71 -8.35 30.36 1.75
CA VAL A 71 -7.94 31.62 1.10
C VAL A 71 -8.78 31.89 -0.14
N ILE A 72 -8.95 30.89 -1.02
CA ILE A 72 -9.77 31.02 -2.23
C ILE A 72 -11.21 31.36 -1.87
N GLY A 73 -11.79 30.62 -0.92
CA GLY A 73 -13.15 30.87 -0.45
C GLY A 73 -13.32 32.27 0.12
N TRP A 74 -12.36 32.75 0.93
CA TRP A 74 -12.35 34.11 1.44
C TRP A 74 -12.37 35.16 0.33
N VAL A 75 -11.47 35.02 -0.67
CA VAL A 75 -11.38 35.95 -1.79
C VAL A 75 -12.68 35.99 -2.59
N LEU A 76 -13.25 34.82 -2.90
CA LEU A 76 -14.49 34.71 -3.65
C LEU A 76 -15.72 35.31 -2.94
N LEU A 77 -15.75 35.23 -1.60
CA LEU A 77 -16.87 35.73 -0.83
C LEU A 77 -16.77 37.22 -0.49
N PHE A 78 -15.58 37.71 -0.17
CA PHE A 78 -15.39 39.04 0.40
C PHE A 78 -14.67 40.04 -0.51
N ASN A 79 -13.92 39.57 -1.52
CA ASN A 79 -13.09 40.42 -2.37
C ASN A 79 -13.56 40.45 -3.85
N ARG A 80 -14.78 40.04 -4.11
CA ARG A 80 -15.34 40.08 -5.48
C ARG A 80 -15.78 41.51 -5.84
N ALA A 81 -15.58 41.89 -7.09
CA ALA A 81 -16.06 43.16 -7.62
C ALA A 81 -17.61 43.25 -7.60
N PRO A 82 -18.19 44.42 -7.40
CA PRO A 82 -19.62 44.65 -7.57
C PRO A 82 -20.13 44.28 -8.95
N LYS A 83 -21.40 43.91 -9.07
CA LYS A 83 -22.02 43.37 -10.32
C LYS A 83 -21.86 44.24 -11.58
N TYR A 84 -21.71 45.55 -11.42
CA TYR A 84 -21.59 46.52 -12.51
C TYR A 84 -20.28 47.30 -12.52
N ASP A 85 -19.25 46.75 -11.87
CA ASP A 85 -17.92 47.35 -11.83
C ASP A 85 -17.17 46.99 -13.11
N GLU A 86 -16.98 47.95 -13.99
CA GLU A 86 -16.21 47.84 -15.25
C GLU A 86 -14.79 48.41 -15.10
N SER A 87 -14.36 48.70 -13.87
CA SER A 87 -13.02 49.18 -13.60
C SER A 87 -11.94 48.15 -13.90
N TYR A 88 -10.79 48.60 -14.37
CA TYR A 88 -9.63 47.73 -14.48
C TYR A 88 -9.10 47.38 -13.08
N GLY A 89 -8.71 46.11 -12.87
CA GLY A 89 -8.05 45.68 -11.63
C GLY A 89 -6.73 46.44 -11.39
N GLU A 90 -6.27 46.48 -10.15
CA GLU A 90 -4.98 47.08 -9.81
C GLU A 90 -3.84 46.34 -10.58
N PRO A 91 -2.89 47.07 -11.21
CA PRO A 91 -1.77 46.47 -11.94
C PRO A 91 -0.70 46.00 -10.96
N ILE A 92 -0.95 44.86 -10.31
CA ILE A 92 0.03 44.22 -9.40
C ILE A 92 0.94 43.33 -10.25
N GLU A 93 2.20 43.73 -10.42
CA GLU A 93 3.17 43.01 -11.27
C GLU A 93 3.91 41.87 -10.53
N GLY A 94 4.06 41.93 -9.23
CA GLY A 94 4.74 40.89 -8.45
C GLY A 94 5.13 41.33 -7.03
N ASN A 95 5.55 40.36 -6.24
CA ASN A 95 6.09 40.60 -4.90
C ASN A 95 7.19 39.59 -4.58
N VAL A 96 8.45 40.01 -4.75
CA VAL A 96 9.63 39.17 -4.55
C VAL A 96 9.67 38.47 -3.18
N LYS A 97 9.17 39.12 -2.13
CA LYS A 97 9.13 38.49 -0.79
C LYS A 97 8.14 37.33 -0.74
N LEU A 98 6.97 37.47 -1.33
CA LEU A 98 5.99 36.39 -1.47
C LEU A 98 6.51 35.28 -2.35
N GLU A 99 7.18 35.60 -3.47
CA GLU A 99 7.78 34.63 -4.39
C GLU A 99 8.82 33.75 -3.68
N ILE A 100 9.70 34.34 -2.87
CA ILE A 100 10.63 33.59 -2.06
C ILE A 100 9.93 32.69 -1.07
N VAL A 101 8.91 33.20 -0.36
CA VAL A 101 8.18 32.41 0.67
C VAL A 101 7.49 31.21 0.06
N TRP A 102 6.70 31.41 -1.02
CA TRP A 102 5.98 30.30 -1.62
C TRP A 102 6.85 29.28 -2.36
N THR A 103 8.12 29.64 -2.64
CA THR A 103 9.12 28.71 -3.18
C THR A 103 9.80 27.92 -2.06
N LEU A 104 10.26 28.62 -1.01
CA LEU A 104 11.05 27.98 0.06
C LEU A 104 10.20 27.12 0.99
N VAL A 105 8.98 27.55 1.33
CA VAL A 105 8.12 26.77 2.25
C VAL A 105 7.78 25.38 1.70
N PRO A 106 7.27 25.22 0.46
CA PRO A 106 7.06 23.90 -0.11
C PRO A 106 8.36 23.08 -0.27
N LEU A 107 9.47 23.73 -0.62
CA LEU A 107 10.75 23.05 -0.74
C LEU A 107 11.19 22.41 0.58
N PHE A 108 11.15 23.16 1.69
CA PHE A 108 11.48 22.60 2.99
C PHE A 108 10.50 21.53 3.45
N LEU A 109 9.23 21.68 3.14
CA LEU A 109 8.21 20.68 3.42
C LEU A 109 8.50 19.34 2.70
N VAL A 110 8.81 19.40 1.41
CA VAL A 110 9.16 18.21 0.63
C VAL A 110 10.42 17.53 1.17
N ILE A 111 11.43 18.32 1.52
CA ILE A 111 12.67 17.79 2.15
C ILE A 111 12.33 17.08 3.47
N ALA A 112 11.50 17.67 4.32
CA ALA A 112 11.09 17.08 5.60
C ALA A 112 10.33 15.76 5.40
N ILE A 113 9.39 15.71 4.45
CA ILE A 113 8.67 14.48 4.08
C ILE A 113 9.66 13.41 3.57
N ALA A 114 10.58 13.77 2.69
CA ALA A 114 11.57 12.85 2.15
C ALA A 114 12.48 12.25 3.24
N ILE A 115 12.92 13.06 4.20
CA ILE A 115 13.72 12.62 5.34
C ILE A 115 12.91 11.63 6.20
N TYR A 116 11.64 11.93 6.48
CA TYR A 116 10.79 11.05 7.27
C TYR A 116 10.49 9.73 6.55
N SER A 117 10.12 9.77 5.26
CA SER A 117 9.92 8.59 4.41
C SER A 117 11.17 7.70 4.36
N THR A 118 12.36 8.30 4.20
CA THR A 118 13.64 7.56 4.19
C THR A 118 13.88 6.87 5.54
N LYS A 119 13.57 7.53 6.64
CA LYS A 119 13.68 6.97 7.99
C LYS A 119 12.76 5.75 8.17
N VAL A 120 11.50 5.86 7.73
CA VAL A 120 10.54 4.75 7.76
C VAL A 120 11.04 3.59 6.89
N ASN A 121 11.47 3.85 5.66
CA ASN A 121 12.03 2.84 4.77
C ASN A 121 13.24 2.11 5.37
N THR A 122 14.17 2.85 6.00
CA THR A 122 15.32 2.24 6.70
C THR A 122 14.86 1.35 7.85
N THR A 123 13.83 1.76 8.58
CA THR A 123 13.25 0.94 9.66
C THR A 123 12.65 -0.35 9.12
N LEU A 124 11.89 -0.28 8.00
CA LEU A 124 11.33 -1.45 7.33
C LEU A 124 12.43 -2.41 6.86
N GLN A 125 13.50 -1.89 6.27
CA GLN A 125 14.66 -2.70 5.86
C GLN A 125 15.33 -3.41 7.07
N ASN A 126 15.40 -2.73 8.22
CA ASN A 126 15.96 -3.31 9.46
C ASN A 126 15.05 -4.36 10.08
N LEU A 127 13.74 -4.28 9.90
CA LEU A 127 12.79 -5.34 10.25
C LEU A 127 12.98 -6.59 9.38
N GLY A 128 13.79 -6.49 8.34
CA GLY A 128 14.16 -7.58 7.44
C GLY A 128 13.26 -7.70 6.24
N GLU A 129 12.47 -6.69 5.94
CA GLU A 129 11.75 -6.55 4.67
C GLU A 129 12.70 -6.06 3.58
N LYS A 130 13.75 -6.86 3.31
CA LYS A 130 14.74 -6.56 2.28
C LYS A 130 14.34 -7.23 0.99
N THR A 131 14.22 -6.44 -0.07
CA THR A 131 14.10 -6.93 -1.43
C THR A 131 15.49 -7.04 -2.04
N LYS A 132 15.87 -8.22 -2.50
CA LYS A 132 17.07 -8.43 -3.32
C LYS A 132 16.63 -8.92 -4.68
N TYR A 133 17.18 -8.30 -5.74
CA TYR A 133 17.01 -8.73 -7.11
C TYR A 133 18.25 -9.54 -7.49
N ASP A 134 18.04 -10.77 -7.96
CA ASP A 134 19.08 -11.58 -8.56
C ASP A 134 18.70 -11.87 -10.02
N SER A 135 19.58 -11.46 -10.93
CA SER A 135 19.40 -11.67 -12.37
C SER A 135 19.92 -13.03 -12.86
N GLN A 136 20.43 -13.86 -11.96
CA GLN A 136 20.95 -15.18 -12.34
C GLN A 136 19.86 -16.26 -12.30
N LYS A 137 19.89 -17.11 -13.30
CA LYS A 137 18.93 -18.19 -13.56
C LYS A 137 18.93 -19.32 -12.50
N GLU A 138 19.91 -19.34 -11.62
CA GLU A 138 20.05 -20.35 -10.58
C GLU A 138 19.51 -19.79 -9.26
N LEU A 139 18.76 -20.62 -8.56
CA LEU A 139 18.26 -20.34 -7.21
C LEU A 139 19.39 -19.79 -6.35
N PRO A 140 19.34 -18.54 -5.86
CA PRO A 140 20.41 -17.99 -5.06
C PRO A 140 20.56 -18.82 -3.77
N THR A 141 21.72 -19.38 -3.59
CA THR A 141 22.16 -20.02 -2.35
C THR A 141 22.46 -18.98 -1.24
N TYR A 142 22.14 -17.70 -1.50
CA TYR A 142 22.52 -16.53 -0.68
C TYR A 142 21.43 -16.08 0.25
N LEU A 143 21.07 -16.92 1.16
CA LEU A 143 20.79 -16.38 2.47
C LEU A 143 22.03 -16.71 3.30
N ASP A 144 22.54 -15.67 3.95
CA ASP A 144 23.52 -15.85 4.98
C ASP A 144 23.08 -17.07 5.80
N ASN A 145 23.95 -18.06 5.96
CA ASN A 145 23.61 -19.34 6.61
C ASN A 145 22.94 -19.14 7.99
N ASN A 146 23.12 -17.96 8.59
CA ASN A 146 22.49 -17.54 9.83
C ASN A 146 21.03 -17.03 9.64
N GLU A 147 20.67 -16.49 8.47
CA GLU A 147 19.29 -16.06 8.16
C GLU A 147 18.45 -17.23 7.61
N ALA A 148 19.06 -18.15 6.89
CA ALA A 148 18.41 -19.35 6.36
C ALA A 148 17.95 -20.31 7.44
N SER A 149 18.67 -20.40 8.56
CA SER A 149 18.35 -21.28 9.69
C SER A 149 17.27 -20.74 10.62
N ALA A 150 16.91 -19.45 10.51
CA ALA A 150 15.97 -18.78 11.41
C ALA A 150 14.54 -18.59 10.85
N GLY A 151 14.31 -18.85 9.55
CA GLY A 151 13.02 -18.58 8.90
C GLY A 151 12.57 -19.68 7.94
N ARG A 152 11.27 -19.67 7.60
CA ARG A 152 10.68 -20.60 6.64
C ARG A 152 10.75 -20.02 5.23
N PHE A 153 11.23 -20.83 4.30
CA PHE A 153 11.30 -20.49 2.88
C PHE A 153 10.09 -21.01 2.12
N ILE A 154 9.47 -20.13 1.36
CA ILE A 154 8.37 -20.47 0.47
C ILE A 154 8.67 -19.91 -0.91
N ASP A 155 8.70 -20.77 -1.93
CA ASP A 155 8.77 -20.31 -3.32
C ASP A 155 7.37 -19.93 -3.79
N VAL A 156 7.22 -18.68 -4.18
CA VAL A 156 5.98 -18.13 -4.74
C VAL A 156 6.12 -18.10 -6.24
N ILE A 157 5.41 -18.99 -6.92
CA ILE A 157 5.44 -19.13 -8.36
C ILE A 157 4.14 -18.56 -8.92
N SER A 158 4.25 -17.52 -9.74
CA SER A 158 3.11 -16.93 -10.45
C SER A 158 3.10 -17.31 -11.93
N ARG A 159 1.90 -17.50 -12.45
CA ARG A 159 1.59 -17.77 -13.86
C ARG A 159 0.30 -17.04 -14.24
N GLN A 160 -0.01 -16.94 -15.52
CA GLN A 160 -1.31 -16.50 -16.04
C GLN A 160 -2.35 -17.64 -15.90
N TRP A 161 -3.26 -17.64 -14.98
CA TRP A 161 -3.49 -16.75 -13.82
C TRP A 161 -3.70 -17.64 -12.61
N SER A 162 -2.61 -18.05 -11.99
CA SER A 162 -2.60 -18.92 -10.81
C SER A 162 -1.37 -18.66 -9.94
N TRP A 163 -1.53 -18.92 -8.65
CA TRP A 163 -0.47 -18.94 -7.66
C TRP A 163 -0.14 -20.37 -7.25
N GLU A 164 1.15 -20.65 -7.09
CA GLU A 164 1.66 -21.90 -6.54
C GLU A 164 2.68 -21.56 -5.46
N PHE A 165 2.50 -22.11 -4.27
CA PHE A 165 3.40 -21.94 -3.13
C PHE A 165 4.11 -23.25 -2.84
N LYS A 166 5.42 -23.32 -3.10
CA LYS A 166 6.23 -24.50 -2.79
C LYS A 166 6.87 -24.35 -1.43
N TYR A 167 6.62 -25.31 -0.58
CA TYR A 167 7.11 -25.36 0.79
C TYR A 167 8.40 -26.20 0.88
N PRO A 168 9.29 -25.90 1.88
CA PRO A 168 10.53 -26.65 2.04
C PRO A 168 10.31 -28.12 2.34
N GLU A 169 9.14 -28.51 2.84
CA GLU A 169 8.75 -29.89 3.10
C GLU A 169 8.43 -30.70 1.82
N GLY A 170 8.59 -30.12 0.63
CA GLY A 170 8.50 -30.80 -0.67
C GLY A 170 7.11 -30.88 -1.27
N PHE A 171 6.13 -30.13 -0.80
CA PHE A 171 4.80 -30.06 -1.38
C PHE A 171 4.48 -28.66 -1.91
N SER A 172 3.46 -28.57 -2.76
CA SER A 172 2.90 -27.31 -3.26
C SER A 172 1.48 -27.08 -2.75
N SER A 173 1.09 -25.81 -2.62
CA SER A 173 -0.28 -25.38 -2.27
C SER A 173 -0.71 -24.24 -3.20
N SER A 174 -2.02 -24.12 -3.45
CA SER A 174 -2.61 -22.97 -4.11
C SER A 174 -2.98 -21.83 -3.15
N GLU A 175 -2.95 -22.08 -1.84
CA GLU A 175 -3.15 -21.11 -0.77
C GLU A 175 -1.86 -20.94 0.02
N LEU A 176 -1.62 -19.72 0.51
CA LEU A 176 -0.44 -19.40 1.29
C LEU A 176 -0.74 -19.53 2.78
N HIS A 177 -0.16 -20.53 3.44
CA HIS A 177 -0.23 -20.70 4.89
C HIS A 177 1.08 -20.26 5.55
N ILE A 178 1.00 -19.46 6.59
CA ILE A 178 2.17 -18.92 7.31
C ILE A 178 1.90 -18.84 8.82
N PRO A 179 2.91 -19.09 9.67
CA PRO A 179 2.77 -19.01 11.11
C PRO A 179 2.80 -17.56 11.60
N ILE A 180 1.96 -17.23 12.59
CA ILE A 180 1.98 -15.92 13.26
C ILE A 180 3.29 -15.70 14.03
N ASN A 181 3.76 -14.44 14.07
CA ASN A 181 4.94 -14.00 14.83
C ASN A 181 6.26 -14.67 14.44
N GLU A 182 6.30 -15.44 13.36
CA GLU A 182 7.53 -15.98 12.79
C GLU A 182 7.89 -15.22 11.50
N LYS A 183 9.17 -14.97 11.29
CA LYS A 183 9.65 -14.37 10.05
C LYS A 183 9.63 -15.43 8.95
N VAL A 184 8.95 -15.11 7.85
CA VAL A 184 8.83 -15.97 6.68
C VAL A 184 9.60 -15.35 5.52
N TYR A 185 10.32 -16.16 4.78
CA TYR A 185 11.08 -15.76 3.61
C TYR A 185 10.43 -16.30 2.34
N PHE A 186 10.32 -15.44 1.34
CA PHE A 186 9.77 -15.75 0.05
C PHE A 186 10.82 -15.61 -1.05
N ARG A 187 10.75 -16.51 -2.04
CA ARG A 187 11.38 -16.33 -3.33
C ARG A 187 10.29 -16.19 -4.37
N LEU A 188 10.16 -15.00 -4.94
CA LEU A 188 9.12 -14.66 -5.90
C LEU A 188 9.62 -14.94 -7.31
N ILE A 189 8.89 -15.76 -8.06
CA ILE A 189 9.28 -16.28 -9.38
C ILE A 189 8.10 -16.14 -10.34
N SER A 190 8.28 -15.44 -11.46
CA SER A 190 7.32 -15.45 -12.55
C SER A 190 7.73 -16.44 -13.65
N LYS A 191 6.77 -17.18 -14.20
CA LYS A 191 6.96 -18.13 -15.29
C LYS A 191 6.67 -17.56 -16.68
N ASP A 192 6.01 -16.40 -16.74
CA ASP A 192 5.53 -15.84 -18.02
C ASP A 192 5.68 -14.31 -18.08
N VAL A 193 4.83 -13.55 -17.42
CA VAL A 193 4.80 -12.08 -17.49
C VAL A 193 5.06 -11.46 -16.11
N ILE A 194 5.08 -10.13 -16.02
CA ILE A 194 5.17 -9.44 -14.72
C ILE A 194 3.86 -9.66 -13.95
N HIS A 195 3.99 -10.08 -12.69
CA HIS A 195 2.90 -10.19 -11.73
C HIS A 195 3.16 -9.33 -10.51
N GLY A 196 2.12 -9.00 -9.75
CA GLY A 196 2.24 -8.23 -8.52
C GLY A 196 1.81 -9.02 -7.29
N PHE A 197 2.76 -9.37 -6.43
CA PHE A 197 2.48 -10.01 -5.15
C PHE A 197 1.98 -8.97 -4.15
N TYR A 198 0.65 -8.86 -4.00
CA TYR A 198 0.01 -7.80 -3.23
C TYR A 198 -0.90 -8.35 -2.15
N ILE A 199 -0.54 -8.09 -0.89
CA ILE A 199 -1.32 -8.45 0.30
C ILE A 199 -1.60 -7.15 1.08
N PRO A 200 -2.78 -6.53 0.89
CA PRO A 200 -3.11 -5.23 1.48
C PRO A 200 -2.96 -5.16 3.01
N ALA A 201 -3.40 -6.19 3.72
CA ALA A 201 -3.32 -6.27 5.17
C ALA A 201 -1.88 -6.27 5.72
N PHE A 202 -0.91 -6.68 4.91
CA PHE A 202 0.50 -6.68 5.28
C PHE A 202 1.23 -5.43 4.83
N ARG A 203 0.56 -4.52 4.08
CA ARG A 203 1.18 -3.37 3.38
C ARG A 203 2.29 -3.80 2.42
N LEU A 204 2.17 -5.03 1.90
CA LEU A 204 3.13 -5.64 1.00
C LEU A 204 2.64 -5.53 -0.43
N LYS A 205 3.43 -4.92 -1.28
CA LYS A 205 3.33 -4.95 -2.75
C LYS A 205 4.72 -5.13 -3.33
N GLN A 206 4.93 -6.23 -4.04
CA GLN A 206 6.19 -6.54 -4.70
C GLN A 206 5.94 -7.07 -6.11
N ASP A 207 6.56 -6.43 -7.09
CA ASP A 207 6.48 -6.90 -8.48
C ASP A 207 7.38 -8.11 -8.67
N ILE A 208 6.89 -9.10 -9.44
CA ILE A 208 7.60 -10.32 -9.79
C ILE A 208 7.96 -10.25 -11.26
N ILE A 209 9.25 -10.15 -11.57
CA ILE A 209 9.78 -9.91 -12.90
C ILE A 209 10.25 -11.23 -13.49
N PRO A 210 9.79 -11.61 -14.72
CA PRO A 210 10.26 -12.82 -15.40
C PRO A 210 11.78 -12.82 -15.56
N GLY A 211 12.40 -13.99 -15.38
CA GLY A 211 13.85 -14.14 -15.47
C GLY A 211 14.64 -13.64 -14.28
N SER A 212 13.96 -13.13 -13.24
CA SER A 212 14.57 -12.72 -11.98
C SER A 212 13.96 -13.45 -10.80
N ILE A 213 14.76 -13.72 -9.76
CA ILE A 213 14.27 -14.22 -8.49
C ILE A 213 14.35 -13.06 -7.48
N ILE A 214 13.22 -12.75 -6.86
CA ILE A 214 13.12 -11.65 -5.92
C ILE A 214 12.91 -12.25 -4.53
N SER A 215 13.87 -12.03 -3.64
CA SER A 215 13.76 -12.47 -2.24
C SER A 215 13.07 -11.39 -1.41
N TYR A 216 12.10 -11.79 -0.63
CA TYR A 216 11.36 -10.93 0.27
C TYR A 216 11.08 -11.65 1.60
N SER A 217 11.01 -10.92 2.69
CA SER A 217 10.63 -11.51 3.99
C SER A 217 9.63 -10.62 4.73
N LEU A 218 8.76 -11.24 5.50
CA LEU A 218 7.80 -10.56 6.37
C LEU A 218 7.57 -11.33 7.66
N THR A 219 7.00 -10.65 8.65
CA THR A 219 6.54 -11.26 9.90
C THR A 219 5.06 -10.91 10.10
N PRO A 220 4.13 -11.89 9.95
CA PRO A 220 2.72 -11.66 10.26
C PRO A 220 2.52 -11.48 11.76
N THR A 221 1.57 -10.60 12.14
CA THR A 221 1.31 -10.27 13.56
C THR A 221 -0.12 -10.55 14.00
N ARG A 222 -1.00 -10.93 13.07
CA ARG A 222 -2.41 -11.19 13.36
C ARG A 222 -2.88 -12.44 12.63
N LYS A 223 -3.52 -13.37 13.35
CA LYS A 223 -4.19 -14.53 12.76
C LYS A 223 -5.37 -14.09 11.91
N GLY A 224 -5.69 -14.86 10.89
CA GLY A 224 -6.84 -14.62 10.01
C GLY A 224 -6.60 -15.07 8.59
N ILE A 225 -7.60 -14.88 7.75
CA ILE A 225 -7.55 -15.14 6.32
C ILE A 225 -7.50 -13.80 5.59
N TYR A 226 -6.47 -13.62 4.79
CA TYR A 226 -6.24 -12.40 4.02
C TYR A 226 -6.22 -12.71 2.53
N ARG A 227 -6.37 -11.70 1.70
CA ARG A 227 -6.35 -11.87 0.26
C ARG A 227 -5.01 -11.46 -0.34
N LEU A 228 -4.39 -12.39 -1.10
CA LEU A 228 -3.35 -12.11 -2.07
C LEU A 228 -3.99 -11.83 -3.44
N ARG A 229 -3.55 -10.78 -4.11
CA ARG A 229 -3.98 -10.42 -5.46
C ARG A 229 -2.79 -10.14 -6.36
N ASP A 230 -3.00 -10.37 -7.66
CA ASP A 230 -2.12 -9.80 -8.67
C ASP A 230 -2.44 -8.31 -8.84
N SER A 231 -1.48 -7.44 -8.53
CA SER A 231 -1.62 -5.99 -8.64
C SER A 231 -1.06 -5.41 -9.94
N MET A 232 -0.53 -6.27 -10.81
CA MET A 232 -0.05 -5.89 -12.15
C MET A 232 -1.02 -6.40 -13.21
N PHE A 233 -1.10 -5.66 -14.33
CA PHE A 233 -1.87 -6.13 -15.48
C PHE A 233 -1.11 -7.25 -16.17
N SER A 234 -1.43 -8.49 -15.81
CA SER A 234 -0.79 -9.71 -16.36
C SER A 234 -1.59 -10.34 -17.50
N GLY A 235 -2.53 -9.62 -18.11
CA GLY A 235 -3.34 -10.06 -19.23
C GLY A 235 -4.85 -10.11 -18.94
N ALA A 236 -5.63 -10.73 -19.84
CA ALA A 236 -7.09 -10.63 -19.87
C ALA A 236 -7.82 -11.05 -18.58
N TYR A 237 -7.27 -11.98 -17.84
CA TYR A 237 -7.87 -12.50 -16.60
C TYR A 237 -7.03 -12.20 -15.35
N PHE A 238 -6.22 -11.13 -15.35
CA PHE A 238 -5.36 -10.80 -14.22
C PHE A 238 -6.13 -10.64 -12.89
N SER A 239 -7.36 -10.14 -12.92
CA SER A 239 -8.22 -9.99 -11.75
C SER A 239 -8.62 -11.31 -11.09
N GLN A 240 -8.50 -12.43 -11.82
CA GLN A 240 -8.76 -13.78 -11.30
C GLN A 240 -7.56 -14.38 -10.59
N ASN A 241 -6.39 -13.78 -10.74
CA ASN A 241 -5.16 -14.26 -10.11
C ASN A 241 -5.11 -13.84 -8.62
N GLN A 242 -5.98 -14.47 -7.82
CA GLN A 242 -6.17 -14.21 -6.40
C GLN A 242 -6.17 -15.52 -5.62
N THR A 243 -5.71 -15.47 -4.36
CA THR A 243 -5.76 -16.60 -3.45
C THR A 243 -5.80 -16.13 -1.98
N ASN A 244 -6.04 -17.06 -1.06
CA ASN A 244 -6.04 -16.80 0.36
C ASN A 244 -4.62 -16.84 0.93
N VAL A 245 -4.39 -15.99 1.93
CA VAL A 245 -3.23 -16.01 2.82
C VAL A 245 -3.75 -16.29 4.22
N ILE A 246 -3.41 -17.45 4.76
CA ILE A 246 -3.92 -17.96 6.03
C ILE A 246 -2.81 -17.84 7.06
N VAL A 247 -3.01 -16.97 8.05
CA VAL A 247 -2.10 -16.78 9.17
C VAL A 247 -2.62 -17.57 10.36
N GLU A 248 -1.86 -18.55 10.80
CA GLU A 248 -2.26 -19.51 11.82
C GLU A 248 -1.32 -19.48 13.03
N SER A 249 -1.76 -20.11 14.15
CA SER A 249 -0.83 -20.42 15.24
C SER A 249 0.24 -21.39 14.76
N LYS A 250 1.37 -21.40 15.45
CA LYS A 250 2.47 -22.31 15.11
C LYS A 250 2.02 -23.78 15.10
N ASP A 251 1.20 -24.16 16.07
CA ASP A 251 0.72 -25.54 16.20
C ASP A 251 -0.24 -25.90 15.05
N ALA A 252 -1.19 -25.03 14.73
CA ALA A 252 -2.13 -25.22 13.63
C ALA A 252 -1.38 -25.27 12.27
N TYR A 253 -0.41 -24.40 12.07
CA TYR A 253 0.44 -24.41 10.88
C TYR A 253 1.23 -25.74 10.76
N GLN A 254 1.81 -26.23 11.84
CA GLN A 254 2.53 -27.51 11.83
C GLN A 254 1.58 -28.70 11.58
N GLU A 255 0.39 -28.66 12.13
CA GLU A 255 -0.64 -29.67 11.87
C GLU A 255 -1.07 -29.65 10.39
N TRP A 256 -1.26 -28.45 9.82
CA TRP A 256 -1.58 -28.30 8.40
C TRP A 256 -0.46 -28.87 7.50
N ILE A 257 0.82 -28.56 7.78
CA ILE A 257 1.96 -29.15 7.07
C ILE A 257 1.91 -30.69 7.13
N ASN A 258 1.80 -31.25 8.35
CA ASN A 258 1.81 -32.70 8.56
C ASN A 258 0.66 -33.42 7.83
N LYS A 259 -0.50 -32.74 7.69
CA LYS A 259 -1.63 -33.25 6.91
C LYS A 259 -1.40 -33.12 5.39
N THR A 260 -0.80 -32.01 4.96
CA THR A 260 -0.66 -31.70 3.53
C THR A 260 0.45 -32.50 2.87
N VAL A 261 1.56 -32.72 3.56
CA VAL A 261 2.65 -33.61 3.06
C VAL A 261 2.15 -35.02 2.72
N LYS A 262 1.15 -35.53 3.45
CA LYS A 262 0.58 -36.86 3.22
C LYS A 262 -0.42 -36.91 2.07
N LYS A 263 -0.86 -35.77 1.54
CA LYS A 263 -1.81 -35.72 0.41
C LYS A 263 -1.10 -35.96 -0.90
N VAL A 264 -1.75 -36.68 -1.82
CA VAL A 264 -1.30 -36.78 -3.19
C VAL A 264 -1.34 -35.39 -3.82
N GLN A 265 -0.23 -34.95 -4.36
CA GLN A 265 -0.15 -33.65 -5.04
C GLN A 265 -0.88 -33.76 -6.38
N VAL A 266 -1.85 -32.89 -6.58
CA VAL A 266 -2.62 -32.78 -7.83
C VAL A 266 -2.45 -31.36 -8.36
N ASP A 267 -2.20 -31.23 -9.67
CA ASP A 267 -2.09 -29.91 -10.28
C ASP A 267 -3.37 -29.10 -10.05
N GLY A 268 -3.21 -27.88 -9.57
CA GLY A 268 -4.32 -26.95 -9.36
C GLY A 268 -5.02 -26.58 -10.67
N LEU A 269 -6.35 -26.45 -10.63
CA LEU A 269 -7.13 -26.04 -11.80
C LEU A 269 -6.92 -24.55 -12.09
N ASN A 270 -6.17 -24.22 -13.15
CA ASN A 270 -6.09 -22.89 -13.71
C ASN A 270 -7.14 -22.70 -14.82
N GLN A 271 -8.40 -22.51 -14.41
CA GLN A 271 -9.53 -22.37 -15.34
C GLN A 271 -9.36 -21.18 -16.30
N ALA A 272 -8.89 -20.04 -15.78
CA ALA A 272 -8.67 -18.84 -16.59
C ALA A 272 -7.59 -19.06 -17.65
N GLY A 273 -6.47 -19.64 -17.29
CA GLY A 273 -5.39 -19.98 -18.20
C GLY A 273 -5.79 -21.02 -19.26
N PHE A 274 -6.56 -22.03 -18.83
CA PHE A 274 -7.10 -23.03 -19.76
C PHE A 274 -8.03 -22.43 -20.81
N LEU A 275 -8.99 -21.61 -20.39
CA LEU A 275 -9.94 -20.96 -21.31
C LEU A 275 -9.25 -19.97 -22.23
N TYR A 276 -8.26 -19.23 -21.74
CA TYR A 276 -7.46 -18.32 -22.54
C TYR A 276 -6.71 -19.06 -23.66
N LYS A 277 -5.99 -20.14 -23.31
CA LYS A 277 -5.23 -20.96 -24.26
C LYS A 277 -6.13 -21.60 -25.33
N LYS A 278 -7.25 -22.18 -24.91
CA LYS A 278 -8.25 -22.78 -25.79
C LYS A 278 -8.81 -21.79 -26.82
N ARG A 279 -9.02 -20.52 -26.43
CA ARG A 279 -9.49 -19.49 -27.36
C ARG A 279 -8.42 -19.02 -28.32
N LEU A 280 -7.18 -18.89 -27.88
CA LEU A 280 -6.06 -18.58 -28.75
C LEU A 280 -5.89 -19.64 -29.83
N GLU A 281 -5.98 -20.93 -29.48
CA GLU A 281 -5.87 -22.06 -30.41
C GLU A 281 -7.00 -22.07 -31.45
N LYS A 282 -8.21 -21.65 -31.06
CA LYS A 282 -9.38 -21.57 -31.95
C LYS A 282 -9.42 -20.30 -32.80
N GLY A 283 -8.60 -19.29 -32.52
CA GLY A 283 -8.65 -17.98 -33.16
C GLY A 283 -9.91 -17.18 -32.85
N ASP A 284 -10.60 -17.51 -31.75
CA ASP A 284 -11.82 -16.82 -31.31
C ASP A 284 -11.53 -15.38 -30.90
N LYS A 285 -12.35 -14.44 -31.35
CA LYS A 285 -12.27 -13.03 -30.92
C LYS A 285 -12.91 -12.84 -29.52
N GLY A 286 -12.29 -11.98 -28.72
CA GLY A 286 -12.75 -11.64 -27.36
C GLY A 286 -12.44 -12.72 -26.31
N TRP A 287 -12.91 -12.51 -25.08
CA TRP A 287 -12.59 -13.34 -23.92
C TRP A 287 -13.82 -14.03 -23.38
N ALA A 288 -13.70 -15.30 -23.00
CA ALA A 288 -14.79 -16.01 -22.33
C ALA A 288 -15.10 -15.38 -20.97
N THR A 289 -16.36 -15.29 -20.62
CA THR A 289 -16.76 -14.95 -19.25
C THR A 289 -16.39 -16.11 -18.33
N ILE A 290 -15.69 -15.80 -17.25
CA ILE A 290 -15.39 -16.74 -16.16
C ILE A 290 -15.97 -16.17 -14.87
N PRO A 291 -16.29 -17.02 -13.87
CA PRO A 291 -16.77 -16.54 -12.59
C PRO A 291 -15.78 -15.52 -12.00
N PRO A 292 -16.27 -14.42 -11.40
CA PRO A 292 -15.38 -13.47 -10.73
C PRO A 292 -14.69 -14.15 -9.55
N ALA A 293 -13.44 -13.74 -9.27
CA ALA A 293 -12.79 -14.12 -8.04
C ALA A 293 -13.58 -13.57 -6.84
N PRO A 294 -13.60 -14.27 -5.71
CA PRO A 294 -14.24 -13.75 -4.50
C PRO A 294 -13.63 -12.40 -4.11
N PRO A 295 -14.41 -11.48 -3.51
CA PRO A 295 -13.87 -10.18 -3.11
C PRO A 295 -12.72 -10.37 -2.11
N PRO A 296 -11.70 -9.49 -2.15
CA PRO A 296 -10.62 -9.54 -1.19
C PRO A 296 -11.12 -9.17 0.21
N LEU A 297 -10.59 -9.81 1.23
CA LEU A 297 -10.79 -9.40 2.63
C LEU A 297 -9.97 -8.14 2.88
N VAL A 298 -10.66 -7.03 3.09
CA VAL A 298 -10.05 -5.72 3.40
C VAL A 298 -10.83 -5.07 4.53
N ASN A 299 -10.13 -4.36 5.41
CA ASN A 299 -10.74 -3.62 6.52
C ASN A 299 -11.69 -4.46 7.40
N ASP A 300 -11.44 -5.77 7.47
CA ASP A 300 -12.23 -6.61 8.33
C ASP A 300 -11.85 -6.36 9.80
N PRO A 301 -12.77 -5.76 10.61
CA PRO A 301 -12.55 -5.55 12.03
C PRO A 301 -12.78 -6.82 12.86
N GLY A 302 -13.11 -7.95 12.21
CA GLY A 302 -13.48 -9.19 12.85
C GLY A 302 -12.51 -9.65 13.94
N ASP A 303 -12.97 -10.55 14.79
CA ASP A 303 -12.17 -11.13 15.86
C ASP A 303 -10.84 -11.66 15.31
N PRO A 304 -9.70 -11.20 15.84
CA PRO A 304 -8.40 -11.68 15.39
C PRO A 304 -8.21 -13.20 15.53
N ASP A 305 -9.02 -13.85 16.33
CA ASP A 305 -8.95 -15.28 16.61
C ASP A 305 -10.04 -16.09 15.88
N SER A 306 -11.02 -15.45 15.24
CA SER A 306 -12.02 -16.16 14.43
C SER A 306 -11.53 -16.39 13.00
N PRO A 307 -11.69 -17.60 12.43
CA PRO A 307 -11.59 -17.79 11.00
C PRO A 307 -12.72 -16.99 10.33
N HIS A 308 -12.39 -16.08 9.41
CA HIS A 308 -13.40 -15.37 8.64
C HIS A 308 -14.08 -16.37 7.72
N GLU A 309 -15.34 -16.65 7.99
CA GLU A 309 -16.23 -17.32 7.05
C GLU A 309 -16.55 -16.32 5.94
N GLY A 310 -15.92 -16.49 4.76
CA GLY A 310 -16.13 -15.69 3.57
C GLY A 310 -16.93 -16.43 2.52
#